data_22789ee8ad01dc12abd531eff25e95d3
#
_entry.id   22789ee8ad01dc12abd531eff25e95d3
#
_cell.length_a   1.000
_cell.length_b   1.000
_cell.length_c   1.000
_cell.angle_alpha   90.00
_cell.angle_beta   90.00
_cell.angle_gamma   90.00
#
_symmetry.space_group_name_H-M   'P 1'
#
loop_
_entity.id
_entity.type
_entity.pdbx_description
1 polymer ?
#
loop_
_entity_poly.entity_id
_entity_poly.type
_entity_poly.pdbx_seq_one_letter_code
_entity_poly.pdbx_strand_id
1 'polypeptide(L)'
;MATNKDISILQGSTFSIPVRWMNGDQIIRKPITGISIASGAPRLTVAGHGCPNGWPTAVTLVKGMVAINAKNAEPKGADYRVTTVIDTDTLEYNAVSPVDDNGREWPAYISGGFVQWYAPFDLTGKSASMVIYDKKGGTVLASTEAAHAPLDVITATVDAANKVITFSIKSSDTANFAWKKGVYEAEVYSTADDKQRIAEGVVTVSQELP
;
A
#
# COMPACT_ATOMS: atom_id res chain seq x y z
N MET A 1 -14.23 -1.26 1.21
CA MET A 1 -14.30 0.04 1.95
C MET A 1 -13.15 0.90 1.45
N ALA A 2 -13.38 2.18 1.14
CA ALA A 2 -12.31 3.10 0.71
C ALA A 2 -11.32 3.33 1.86
N THR A 3 -10.02 3.39 1.52
CA THR A 3 -8.98 3.71 2.49
C THR A 3 -8.89 5.22 2.66
N ASN A 4 -9.04 5.71 3.89
CA ASN A 4 -8.77 7.12 4.19
C ASN A 4 -7.27 7.28 4.45
N LYS A 5 -6.57 8.05 3.60
CA LYS A 5 -5.13 8.26 3.70
C LYS A 5 -4.74 9.65 3.20
N ASP A 6 -4.24 10.47 4.10
CA ASP A 6 -3.68 11.75 3.72
C ASP A 6 -2.38 11.60 2.94
N ILE A 7 -2.15 12.46 1.97
CA ILE A 7 -0.98 12.46 1.10
C ILE A 7 -0.31 13.84 1.08
N SER A 8 1.02 13.82 0.91
CA SER A 8 1.81 15.05 0.75
C SER A 8 2.51 15.04 -0.60
N ILE A 9 2.43 16.14 -1.31
CA ILE A 9 3.13 16.39 -2.57
C ILE A 9 4.19 17.45 -2.30
N LEU A 10 5.46 17.16 -2.64
CA LEU A 10 6.52 18.15 -2.63
C LEU A 10 6.51 18.84 -3.99
N GLN A 11 6.34 20.17 -3.98
CA GLN A 11 6.34 20.99 -5.19
C GLN A 11 7.69 20.86 -5.91
N GLY A 12 7.68 20.72 -7.23
CA GLY A 12 8.88 20.49 -8.03
C GLY A 12 9.42 19.05 -8.03
N SER A 13 8.84 18.15 -7.24
CA SER A 13 9.24 16.73 -7.20
C SER A 13 8.21 15.83 -7.84
N THR A 14 8.65 14.72 -8.43
CA THR A 14 7.74 13.69 -8.92
C THR A 14 6.98 13.06 -7.75
N PHE A 15 5.67 13.08 -7.83
CA PHE A 15 4.79 12.41 -6.88
C PHE A 15 4.38 11.04 -7.40
N SER A 16 4.34 10.03 -6.51
CA SER A 16 3.82 8.70 -6.84
C SER A 16 3.25 8.04 -5.59
N ILE A 17 2.05 7.49 -5.70
CA ILE A 17 1.40 6.76 -4.61
C ILE A 17 0.82 5.43 -5.10
N PRO A 18 1.24 4.29 -4.53
CA PRO A 18 0.60 3.01 -4.76
C PRO A 18 -0.65 2.86 -3.89
N VAL A 19 -1.74 2.43 -4.51
CA VAL A 19 -3.00 2.08 -3.85
C VAL A 19 -3.29 0.60 -4.10
N ARG A 20 -3.64 -0.13 -3.04
CA ARG A 20 -4.01 -1.55 -3.07
C ARG A 20 -5.48 -1.69 -2.72
N TRP A 21 -6.24 -2.26 -3.65
CA TRP A 21 -7.66 -2.51 -3.42
C TRP A 21 -7.85 -3.86 -2.75
N MET A 22 -8.10 -3.83 -1.44
CA MET A 22 -8.21 -5.00 -0.57
C MET A 22 -9.67 -5.30 -0.24
N ASN A 23 -10.03 -6.58 -0.26
CA ASN A 23 -11.31 -7.05 0.24
C ASN A 23 -11.25 -7.18 1.78
N GLY A 24 -11.83 -6.21 2.48
CA GLY A 24 -11.82 -6.15 3.94
C GLY A 24 -12.55 -7.30 4.64
N ASP A 25 -13.42 -8.01 3.92
CA ASP A 25 -14.22 -9.11 4.46
C ASP A 25 -13.57 -10.49 4.23
N GLN A 26 -12.48 -10.53 3.45
CA GLN A 26 -11.81 -11.79 3.11
C GLN A 26 -10.35 -11.77 3.53
N ILE A 27 -10.02 -12.57 4.55
CA ILE A 27 -8.65 -12.76 5.01
C ILE A 27 -8.12 -14.10 4.48
N ILE A 28 -6.98 -14.06 3.81
CA ILE A 28 -6.18 -15.23 3.46
C ILE A 28 -5.21 -15.49 4.60
N ARG A 29 -5.12 -16.75 5.06
CA ARG A 29 -4.23 -17.16 6.13
C ARG A 29 -3.46 -18.40 5.70
N LYS A 30 -2.12 -18.37 5.85
CA LYS A 30 -1.22 -19.47 5.48
C LYS A 30 -0.31 -19.84 6.64
N PRO A 31 -0.01 -21.14 6.86
CA PRO A 31 0.92 -21.57 7.91
C PRO A 31 2.36 -21.20 7.56
N ILE A 32 3.11 -20.79 8.58
CA ILE A 32 4.55 -20.57 8.50
C ILE A 32 5.23 -21.88 8.91
N THR A 33 6.15 -22.37 8.07
CA THR A 33 6.90 -23.60 8.32
C THR A 33 8.36 -23.33 8.74
N GLY A 34 8.85 -22.11 8.56
CA GLY A 34 10.18 -21.67 8.95
C GLY A 34 10.30 -20.14 8.97
N ILE A 35 11.23 -19.65 9.81
CA ILE A 35 11.66 -18.25 9.76
C ILE A 35 13.17 -18.25 9.87
N SER A 36 13.83 -17.56 8.94
CA SER A 36 15.27 -17.31 8.95
C SER A 36 15.54 -15.80 8.93
N ILE A 37 16.75 -15.42 9.34
CA ILE A 37 17.23 -14.06 9.15
C ILE A 37 18.19 -14.07 7.98
N ALA A 38 17.87 -13.29 6.94
CA ALA A 38 18.73 -13.15 5.78
C ALA A 38 18.90 -11.66 5.46
N SER A 39 20.14 -11.25 5.20
CA SER A 39 20.48 -9.85 4.89
C SER A 39 19.92 -8.85 5.94
N GLY A 40 19.83 -9.27 7.21
CA GLY A 40 19.31 -8.45 8.30
C GLY A 40 17.77 -8.32 8.35
N ALA A 41 17.03 -9.11 7.57
CA ALA A 41 15.57 -9.12 7.56
C ALA A 41 15.00 -10.52 7.82
N PRO A 42 13.84 -10.64 8.51
CA PRO A 42 13.15 -11.92 8.68
C PRO A 42 12.56 -12.41 7.36
N ARG A 43 12.85 -13.67 7.01
CA ARG A 43 12.26 -14.41 5.89
C ARG A 43 11.36 -15.52 6.41
N LEU A 44 10.12 -15.49 5.96
CA LEU A 44 9.08 -16.47 6.30
C LEU A 44 9.03 -17.54 5.20
N THR A 45 9.14 -18.81 5.56
CA THR A 45 8.83 -19.92 4.65
C THR A 45 7.34 -20.23 4.73
N VAL A 46 6.63 -20.05 3.62
CA VAL A 46 5.17 -20.15 3.50
C VAL A 46 4.82 -20.78 2.17
N ALA A 47 4.68 -22.08 2.12
CA ALA A 47 4.49 -22.84 0.88
C ALA A 47 3.30 -22.32 0.06
N GLY A 48 3.55 -22.01 -1.21
CA GLY A 48 2.55 -21.54 -2.16
C GLY A 48 1.73 -20.37 -1.63
N HIS A 49 2.37 -19.36 -1.04
CA HIS A 49 1.65 -18.28 -0.35
C HIS A 49 0.68 -17.52 -1.27
N GLY A 50 1.04 -17.23 -2.52
CA GLY A 50 0.20 -16.46 -3.45
C GLY A 50 -0.05 -15.01 -3.01
N CYS A 51 0.72 -14.51 -2.05
CA CYS A 51 0.67 -13.11 -1.62
C CYS A 51 1.26 -12.21 -2.71
N PRO A 52 0.59 -11.11 -3.11
CA PRO A 52 1.17 -10.17 -4.07
C PRO A 52 2.40 -9.46 -3.48
N ASN A 53 3.35 -9.09 -4.34
CA ASN A 53 4.54 -8.35 -3.90
C ASN A 53 4.17 -6.98 -3.33
N GLY A 54 4.84 -6.60 -2.24
CA GLY A 54 4.57 -5.33 -1.54
C GLY A 54 3.22 -5.31 -0.82
N TRP A 55 2.57 -6.46 -0.58
CA TRP A 55 1.28 -6.54 0.11
C TRP A 55 1.46 -6.43 1.63
N PRO A 56 0.55 -5.74 2.34
CA PRO A 56 0.59 -5.71 3.80
C PRO A 56 0.14 -7.05 4.38
N THR A 57 1.00 -7.65 5.20
CA THR A 57 0.74 -8.91 5.89
C THR A 57 0.96 -8.80 7.38
N ALA A 58 0.31 -9.64 8.17
CA ALA A 58 0.51 -9.75 9.60
C ALA A 58 0.86 -11.19 9.99
N VAL A 59 1.74 -11.35 10.99
CA VAL A 59 2.16 -12.65 11.52
C VAL A 59 1.53 -12.86 12.89
N THR A 60 1.10 -14.08 13.17
CA THR A 60 0.49 -14.45 14.46
C THR A 60 0.95 -15.83 14.91
N LEU A 61 0.95 -16.09 16.21
CA LEU A 61 1.13 -17.40 16.85
C LEU A 61 2.49 -18.09 16.57
N VAL A 62 3.52 -17.33 16.22
CA VAL A 62 4.90 -17.82 16.11
C VAL A 62 5.45 -18.08 17.53
N LYS A 63 6.14 -19.22 17.70
CA LYS A 63 6.88 -19.58 18.92
C LYS A 63 8.39 -19.41 18.67
N GLY A 64 9.10 -18.98 19.72
CA GLY A 64 10.51 -18.61 19.65
C GLY A 64 10.67 -17.14 19.28
N MET A 65 10.64 -16.82 17.99
CA MET A 65 10.74 -15.45 17.47
C MET A 65 9.42 -14.66 17.67
N VAL A 66 8.96 -14.53 18.92
CA VAL A 66 7.65 -13.95 19.26
C VAL A 66 7.51 -12.46 18.89
N ALA A 67 8.61 -11.73 18.77
CA ALA A 67 8.63 -10.32 18.43
C ALA A 67 8.13 -10.03 17.01
N ILE A 68 8.08 -11.05 16.12
CA ILE A 68 7.52 -10.89 14.77
C ILE A 68 5.98 -10.88 14.77
N ASN A 69 5.35 -11.42 15.83
CA ASN A 69 3.91 -11.49 15.90
C ASN A 69 3.27 -10.11 15.95
N ALA A 70 2.05 -10.02 15.43
CA ALA A 70 1.15 -8.90 15.66
C ALA A 70 0.94 -8.66 17.16
N LYS A 71 0.80 -7.40 17.56
CA LYS A 71 0.52 -7.02 18.96
C LYS A 71 -0.89 -7.40 19.37
N ASN A 72 -1.82 -7.39 18.42
CA ASN A 72 -3.22 -7.72 18.65
C ASN A 72 -3.49 -9.17 18.23
N ALA A 73 -4.32 -9.88 18.99
CA ALA A 73 -4.75 -11.25 18.65
C ALA A 73 -5.47 -11.29 17.29
N GLU A 74 -6.26 -10.26 17.01
CA GLU A 74 -6.78 -9.93 15.68
C GLU A 74 -5.99 -8.75 15.13
N PRO A 75 -5.08 -8.97 14.17
CA PRO A 75 -4.21 -7.93 13.63
C PRO A 75 -4.99 -6.74 13.07
N LYS A 76 -4.54 -5.52 13.39
CA LYS A 76 -5.16 -4.25 12.98
C LYS A 76 -4.09 -3.29 12.48
N GLY A 77 -4.44 -2.44 11.52
CA GLY A 77 -3.65 -1.30 11.10
C GLY A 77 -2.12 -1.51 11.12
N ALA A 78 -1.46 -1.03 12.16
CA ALA A 78 -0.01 -1.08 12.33
C ALA A 78 0.58 -2.50 12.53
N ASP A 79 -0.24 -3.52 12.77
CA ASP A 79 0.23 -4.91 12.81
C ASP A 79 0.55 -5.45 11.41
N TYR A 80 -0.03 -4.85 10.37
CA TYR A 80 0.24 -5.20 8.98
C TYR A 80 1.51 -4.49 8.49
N ARG A 81 2.45 -5.26 7.98
CA ARG A 81 3.74 -4.79 7.47
C ARG A 81 3.86 -5.11 5.99
N VAL A 82 4.43 -4.19 5.22
CA VAL A 82 4.69 -4.42 3.80
C VAL A 82 5.70 -5.55 3.65
N THR A 83 5.39 -6.49 2.77
CA THR A 83 6.13 -7.74 2.60
C THR A 83 6.66 -7.83 1.17
N THR A 84 7.94 -8.16 1.02
CA THR A 84 8.55 -8.46 -0.28
C THR A 84 8.40 -9.95 -0.58
N VAL A 85 7.94 -10.27 -1.77
CA VAL A 85 7.94 -11.64 -2.30
C VAL A 85 9.32 -11.95 -2.85
N ILE A 86 10.01 -12.93 -2.27
CA ILE A 86 11.32 -13.42 -2.74
C ILE A 86 11.12 -14.49 -3.81
N ASP A 87 10.24 -15.45 -3.54
CA ASP A 87 9.84 -16.52 -4.44
C ASP A 87 8.43 -17.03 -4.07
N THR A 88 8.00 -18.16 -4.66
CA THR A 88 6.66 -18.74 -4.44
C THR A 88 6.39 -19.19 -3.01
N ASP A 89 7.44 -19.41 -2.22
CA ASP A 89 7.37 -19.98 -0.88
C ASP A 89 8.00 -19.09 0.19
N THR A 90 8.57 -17.93 -0.19
CA THR A 90 9.34 -17.06 0.71
C THR A 90 8.86 -15.63 0.68
N LEU A 91 8.50 -15.11 1.86
CA LEU A 91 8.16 -13.70 2.11
C LEU A 91 9.21 -13.05 3.02
N GLU A 92 9.57 -11.79 2.77
CA GLU A 92 10.56 -11.05 3.56
C GLU A 92 9.97 -9.73 4.11
N TYR A 93 10.30 -9.43 5.36
CA TYR A 93 9.97 -8.18 6.05
C TYR A 93 11.14 -7.21 6.07
N ASN A 94 11.40 -6.49 4.98
CA ASN A 94 12.55 -5.60 4.82
C ASN A 94 12.61 -4.43 5.81
N ALA A 95 11.46 -3.98 6.32
CA ALA A 95 11.37 -2.86 7.26
C ALA A 95 11.46 -3.30 8.73
N VAL A 96 11.83 -4.56 8.99
CA VAL A 96 11.89 -5.12 10.35
C VAL A 96 13.33 -5.52 10.64
N SER A 97 13.95 -4.82 11.60
CA SER A 97 15.21 -5.25 12.19
C SER A 97 14.97 -6.40 13.18
N PRO A 98 15.65 -7.54 13.06
CA PRO A 98 15.44 -8.69 13.94
C PRO A 98 16.20 -8.55 15.27
N VAL A 99 16.24 -7.34 15.83
CA VAL A 99 16.83 -7.04 17.14
C VAL A 99 15.81 -6.36 18.03
N ASP A 100 15.96 -6.54 19.34
CA ASP A 100 15.15 -5.84 20.34
C ASP A 100 15.65 -4.38 20.56
N ASP A 101 14.97 -3.64 21.43
CA ASP A 101 15.31 -2.24 21.76
C ASP A 101 16.71 -2.10 22.42
N ASN A 102 17.33 -3.19 22.85
CA ASN A 102 18.67 -3.24 23.42
C ASN A 102 19.73 -3.75 22.42
N GLY A 103 19.36 -3.92 21.17
CA GLY A 103 20.25 -4.41 20.12
C GLY A 103 20.54 -5.92 20.17
N ARG A 104 19.74 -6.70 20.93
CA ARG A 104 19.90 -8.16 21.02
C ARG A 104 19.13 -8.81 19.88
N GLU A 105 19.73 -9.80 19.24
CA GLU A 105 19.05 -10.61 18.23
C GLU A 105 17.77 -11.28 18.80
N TRP A 106 16.75 -11.33 17.98
CA TRP A 106 15.52 -12.05 18.35
C TRP A 106 15.82 -13.54 18.55
N PRO A 107 15.14 -14.20 19.49
CA PRO A 107 15.23 -15.65 19.65
C PRO A 107 14.92 -16.37 18.33
N ALA A 108 15.58 -17.49 18.10
CA ALA A 108 15.33 -18.32 16.91
C ALA A 108 13.87 -18.79 16.84
N TYR A 109 13.37 -18.93 15.61
CA TYR A 109 12.09 -19.58 15.36
C TYR A 109 12.11 -21.03 15.89
N ILE A 110 11.06 -21.42 16.62
CA ILE A 110 10.89 -22.77 17.12
C ILE A 110 9.82 -23.51 16.31
N SER A 111 8.63 -22.96 16.22
CA SER A 111 7.51 -23.61 15.51
C SER A 111 6.29 -22.71 15.38
N GLY A 112 5.35 -23.16 14.57
CA GLY A 112 4.00 -22.61 14.44
C GLY A 112 3.97 -21.25 13.75
N GLY A 113 2.85 -20.59 13.87
CA GLY A 113 2.61 -19.28 13.27
C GLY A 113 1.86 -19.33 11.94
N PHE A 114 1.23 -18.21 11.67
CA PHE A 114 0.53 -17.96 10.43
C PHE A 114 0.88 -16.57 9.93
N VAL A 115 0.99 -16.42 8.63
CA VAL A 115 0.94 -15.13 7.94
C VAL A 115 -0.47 -14.94 7.38
N GLN A 116 -1.00 -13.74 7.49
CA GLN A 116 -2.32 -13.40 6.96
C GLN A 116 -2.34 -12.05 6.28
N TRP A 117 -3.24 -11.89 5.31
CA TRP A 117 -3.48 -10.64 4.59
C TRP A 117 -4.91 -10.58 4.06
N TYR A 118 -5.39 -9.38 3.76
CA TYR A 118 -6.65 -9.20 3.05
C TYR A 118 -6.50 -9.59 1.58
N ALA A 119 -7.47 -10.34 1.07
CA ALA A 119 -7.46 -10.77 -0.33
C ALA A 119 -7.46 -9.56 -1.28
N PRO A 120 -6.66 -9.60 -2.36
CA PRO A 120 -6.74 -8.57 -3.39
C PRO A 120 -8.03 -8.70 -4.18
N PHE A 121 -8.63 -7.57 -4.56
CA PHE A 121 -9.60 -7.57 -5.65
C PHE A 121 -8.90 -7.82 -6.99
N ASP A 122 -9.63 -8.38 -7.94
CA ASP A 122 -9.11 -8.56 -9.29
C ASP A 122 -9.10 -7.23 -10.05
N LEU A 123 -7.93 -6.86 -10.56
CA LEU A 123 -7.70 -5.64 -11.34
C LEU A 123 -7.66 -5.92 -12.86
N THR A 124 -7.91 -7.14 -13.31
CA THR A 124 -7.93 -7.49 -14.74
C THR A 124 -9.01 -6.69 -15.46
N GLY A 125 -8.63 -5.99 -16.53
CA GLY A 125 -9.55 -5.15 -17.29
C GLY A 125 -10.10 -3.92 -16.55
N LYS A 126 -9.53 -3.58 -15.39
CA LYS A 126 -9.90 -2.38 -14.64
C LYS A 126 -9.10 -1.17 -15.09
N SER A 127 -9.75 -0.01 -15.02
CA SER A 127 -9.15 1.31 -15.12
C SER A 127 -9.26 2.02 -13.78
N ALA A 128 -8.49 3.09 -13.59
CA ALA A 128 -8.54 3.88 -12.36
C ALA A 128 -8.50 5.37 -12.67
N SER A 129 -9.13 6.16 -11.81
CA SER A 129 -9.10 7.61 -11.85
C SER A 129 -8.82 8.19 -10.46
N MET A 130 -8.21 9.36 -10.44
CA MET A 130 -8.03 10.19 -9.26
C MET A 130 -8.34 11.63 -9.61
N VAL A 131 -9.12 12.29 -8.76
CA VAL A 131 -9.40 13.72 -8.87
C VAL A 131 -9.08 14.38 -7.54
N ILE A 132 -8.39 15.51 -7.60
CA ILE A 132 -8.10 16.38 -6.46
C ILE A 132 -8.96 17.63 -6.59
N TYR A 133 -9.70 17.96 -5.53
CA TYR A 133 -10.56 19.12 -5.43
C TYR A 133 -10.05 20.10 -4.36
N ASP A 134 -10.43 21.37 -4.42
CA ASP A 134 -10.18 22.36 -3.36
C ASP A 134 -10.92 21.96 -2.05
N LYS A 135 -12.11 21.38 -2.19
CA LYS A 135 -12.95 20.80 -1.15
C LYS A 135 -13.87 19.75 -1.75
N LYS A 136 -14.52 18.95 -0.94
CA LYS A 136 -15.47 17.92 -1.42
C LYS A 136 -16.56 18.53 -2.30
N GLY A 137 -16.62 18.06 -3.57
CA GLY A 137 -17.57 18.58 -4.57
C GLY A 137 -17.27 20.01 -5.05
N GLY A 138 -16.06 20.50 -4.82
CA GLY A 138 -15.61 21.84 -5.23
C GLY A 138 -14.92 21.87 -6.59
N THR A 139 -14.01 22.82 -6.75
CA THR A 139 -13.25 23.02 -8.00
C THR A 139 -12.14 21.98 -8.14
N VAL A 140 -11.97 21.41 -9.34
CA VAL A 140 -10.87 20.49 -9.65
C VAL A 140 -9.55 21.24 -9.63
N LEU A 141 -8.56 20.66 -8.95
CA LEU A 141 -7.20 21.17 -8.87
C LEU A 141 -6.21 20.32 -9.68
N ALA A 142 -6.44 19.01 -9.77
CA ALA A 142 -5.70 18.08 -10.63
C ALA A 142 -6.53 16.80 -10.86
N SER A 143 -6.34 16.13 -11.98
CA SER A 143 -7.15 14.97 -12.37
C SER A 143 -6.38 14.00 -13.24
N THR A 144 -6.89 12.77 -13.36
CA THR A 144 -6.54 11.80 -14.42
C THR A 144 -7.43 11.96 -15.67
N GLU A 145 -8.51 12.73 -15.59
CA GLU A 145 -9.56 12.77 -16.62
C GLU A 145 -9.29 13.89 -17.62
N ALA A 146 -9.18 13.54 -18.90
CA ALA A 146 -8.95 14.48 -20.01
C ALA A 146 -10.03 15.58 -20.11
N ALA A 147 -11.24 15.33 -19.58
CA ALA A 147 -12.29 16.31 -19.50
C ALA A 147 -11.94 17.54 -18.62
N HIS A 148 -10.91 17.39 -17.77
CA HIS A 148 -10.43 18.46 -16.90
C HIS A 148 -9.16 19.17 -17.44
N ALA A 149 -8.80 18.98 -18.71
CA ALA A 149 -7.62 19.64 -19.28
C ALA A 149 -7.69 21.18 -19.10
N PRO A 150 -6.57 21.84 -18.75
CA PRO A 150 -5.20 21.35 -18.61
C PRO A 150 -4.84 20.80 -17.22
N LEU A 151 -5.80 20.44 -16.38
CA LEU A 151 -5.61 19.90 -15.03
C LEU A 151 -5.48 18.37 -15.00
N ASP A 152 -5.45 17.73 -16.18
CA ASP A 152 -5.29 16.28 -16.38
C ASP A 152 -3.82 15.82 -16.24
N VAL A 153 -3.20 16.23 -15.15
CA VAL A 153 -1.76 16.03 -14.87
C VAL A 153 -1.44 14.75 -14.09
N ILE A 154 -2.47 14.02 -13.63
CA ILE A 154 -2.31 12.76 -12.91
C ILE A 154 -2.31 11.60 -13.90
N THR A 155 -1.34 10.71 -13.80
CA THR A 155 -1.33 9.44 -14.54
C THR A 155 -1.71 8.29 -13.62
N ALA A 156 -2.68 7.46 -14.03
CA ALA A 156 -3.05 6.22 -13.35
C ALA A 156 -2.50 5.02 -14.10
N THR A 157 -1.80 4.12 -13.41
CA THR A 157 -1.30 2.86 -13.95
C THR A 157 -1.88 1.71 -13.14
N VAL A 158 -2.56 0.77 -13.79
CA VAL A 158 -3.13 -0.43 -13.17
C VAL A 158 -2.22 -1.62 -13.48
N ASP A 159 -1.55 -2.15 -12.47
CA ASP A 159 -0.78 -3.40 -12.54
C ASP A 159 -1.62 -4.55 -11.97
N ALA A 160 -2.31 -5.25 -12.85
CA ALA A 160 -3.17 -6.36 -12.46
C ALA A 160 -2.38 -7.57 -11.93
N ALA A 161 -1.14 -7.78 -12.36
CA ALA A 161 -0.29 -8.88 -11.91
C ALA A 161 0.14 -8.68 -10.46
N ASN A 162 0.61 -7.48 -10.11
CA ASN A 162 1.03 -7.13 -8.75
C ASN A 162 -0.11 -6.59 -7.87
N LYS A 163 -1.34 -6.52 -8.40
CA LYS A 163 -2.54 -6.04 -7.69
C LYS A 163 -2.37 -4.64 -7.11
N VAL A 164 -1.75 -3.72 -7.87
CA VAL A 164 -1.49 -2.35 -7.45
C VAL A 164 -1.94 -1.35 -8.49
N ILE A 165 -2.49 -0.23 -8.03
CA ILE A 165 -2.82 0.94 -8.83
C ILE A 165 -1.86 2.04 -8.39
N THR A 166 -1.14 2.64 -9.34
CA THR A 166 -0.21 3.74 -9.03
C THR A 166 -0.72 5.02 -9.67
N PHE A 167 -0.86 6.06 -8.85
CA PHE A 167 -1.12 7.41 -9.32
C PHE A 167 0.16 8.22 -9.24
N SER A 168 0.50 8.92 -10.31
CA SER A 168 1.74 9.71 -10.38
C SER A 168 1.50 11.07 -11.04
N ILE A 169 2.31 12.05 -10.63
CA ILE A 169 2.33 13.41 -11.19
C ILE A 169 3.81 13.75 -11.45
N LYS A 170 4.10 14.30 -12.62
CA LYS A 170 5.47 14.69 -12.98
C LYS A 170 5.93 15.89 -12.16
N SER A 171 7.23 16.02 -11.96
CA SER A 171 7.84 17.15 -11.27
C SER A 171 7.56 18.50 -11.94
N SER A 172 7.49 18.53 -13.29
CA SER A 172 7.10 19.71 -14.06
C SER A 172 5.70 20.21 -13.73
N ASP A 173 4.77 19.28 -13.44
CA ASP A 173 3.37 19.62 -13.15
C ASP A 173 3.22 20.03 -11.69
N THR A 174 3.86 19.30 -10.75
CA THR A 174 3.84 19.68 -9.33
C THR A 174 4.51 21.03 -9.08
N ALA A 175 5.51 21.42 -9.88
CA ALA A 175 6.15 22.74 -9.81
C ALA A 175 5.16 23.89 -10.03
N ASN A 176 4.11 23.67 -10.80
CA ASN A 176 3.09 24.66 -11.14
C ASN A 176 1.91 24.70 -10.17
N PHE A 177 1.89 23.87 -9.13
CA PHE A 177 0.78 23.88 -8.16
C PHE A 177 0.79 25.16 -7.33
N ALA A 178 -0.20 26.02 -7.56
CA ALA A 178 -0.39 27.26 -6.80
C ALA A 178 -1.20 27.07 -5.50
N TRP A 179 -1.79 25.88 -5.32
CA TRP A 179 -2.62 25.54 -4.15
C TRP A 179 -1.80 24.78 -3.10
N LYS A 180 -2.21 24.87 -1.82
CA LYS A 180 -1.50 24.24 -0.70
C LYS A 180 -2.24 23.07 -0.09
N LYS A 181 -3.55 22.99 -0.29
CA LYS A 181 -4.40 21.95 0.31
C LYS A 181 -5.54 21.61 -0.60
N GLY A 182 -5.93 20.35 -0.63
CA GLY A 182 -7.06 19.82 -1.35
C GLY A 182 -7.58 18.54 -0.70
N VAL A 183 -8.58 17.93 -1.31
CA VAL A 183 -9.10 16.61 -0.98
C VAL A 183 -9.09 15.77 -2.25
N TYR A 184 -8.77 14.48 -2.14
CA TYR A 184 -8.77 13.60 -3.30
C TYR A 184 -9.75 12.45 -3.14
N GLU A 185 -10.20 11.96 -4.28
CA GLU A 185 -10.96 10.74 -4.43
C GLU A 185 -10.29 9.90 -5.52
N ALA A 186 -10.03 8.62 -5.22
CA ALA A 186 -9.49 7.66 -6.18
C ALA A 186 -10.49 6.53 -6.38
N GLU A 187 -10.74 6.19 -7.62
CA GLU A 187 -11.75 5.22 -8.04
C GLU A 187 -11.16 4.18 -8.97
N VAL A 188 -11.77 2.99 -8.99
CA VAL A 188 -11.50 1.92 -9.94
C VAL A 188 -12.80 1.54 -10.63
N TYR A 189 -12.74 1.19 -11.91
CA TYR A 189 -13.90 0.89 -12.72
C TYR A 189 -13.57 -0.02 -13.91
N SER A 190 -14.58 -0.72 -14.44
CA SER A 190 -14.52 -1.39 -15.75
C SER A 190 -15.24 -0.56 -16.82
N THR A 191 -16.36 0.06 -16.42
CA THR A 191 -17.16 0.97 -17.23
C THR A 191 -17.43 2.25 -16.44
N ALA A 192 -17.91 3.29 -17.11
CA ALA A 192 -18.21 4.57 -16.46
C ALA A 192 -19.26 4.44 -15.34
N ASP A 193 -20.13 3.43 -15.40
CA ASP A 193 -21.25 3.24 -14.47
C ASP A 193 -20.91 2.38 -13.27
N ASP A 194 -19.74 1.68 -13.24
CA ASP A 194 -19.35 0.79 -12.14
C ASP A 194 -18.18 1.34 -11.29
N LYS A 195 -18.04 2.65 -11.20
CA LYS A 195 -17.00 3.30 -10.41
C LYS A 195 -17.11 2.95 -8.92
N GLN A 196 -15.99 2.47 -8.36
CA GLN A 196 -15.88 2.15 -6.94
C GLN A 196 -14.75 2.96 -6.33
N ARG A 197 -15.06 3.72 -5.27
CA ARG A 197 -14.06 4.48 -4.52
C ARG A 197 -13.18 3.53 -3.73
N ILE A 198 -11.86 3.66 -3.93
CA ILE A 198 -10.83 2.81 -3.29
C ILE A 198 -9.99 3.57 -2.29
N ALA A 199 -9.80 4.89 -2.48
CA ALA A 199 -9.09 5.74 -1.53
C ALA A 199 -9.64 7.16 -1.57
N GLU A 200 -9.53 7.86 -0.43
CA GLU A 200 -9.84 9.28 -0.28
C GLU A 200 -8.99 9.88 0.84
N GLY A 201 -8.89 11.19 0.92
CA GLY A 201 -8.17 11.87 1.99
C GLY A 201 -7.81 13.31 1.64
N VAL A 202 -6.99 13.90 2.50
CA VAL A 202 -6.47 15.26 2.32
C VAL A 202 -5.17 15.21 1.52
N VAL A 203 -5.01 16.17 0.62
CA VAL A 203 -3.75 16.44 -0.08
C VAL A 203 -3.15 17.72 0.47
N THR A 204 -1.87 17.68 0.82
CA THR A 204 -1.10 18.85 1.20
C THR A 204 0.06 19.02 0.22
N VAL A 205 0.23 20.23 -0.33
CA VAL A 205 1.38 20.60 -1.16
C VAL A 205 2.32 21.42 -0.31
N SER A 206 3.55 20.92 -0.11
CA SER A 206 4.63 21.64 0.55
C SER A 206 5.59 22.22 -0.49
N GLN A 207 6.05 23.45 -0.26
CA GLN A 207 7.08 24.06 -1.12
C GLN A 207 8.43 23.40 -0.83
N GLU A 208 9.24 23.22 -1.86
CA GLU A 208 10.66 22.94 -1.70
C GLU A 208 11.31 24.16 -1.02
N LEU A 209 12.06 23.91 0.04
CA LEU A 209 12.85 24.96 0.66
C LEU A 209 13.98 25.33 -0.31
N PRO A 210 14.26 26.62 -0.53
CA PRO A 210 15.32 27.06 -1.42
C PRO A 210 16.71 26.64 -0.93
#